data_f6195479b6832060752c704a7a574215
#
_entry.id   f6195479b6832060752c704a7a574215
#
_cell.length_a   1.000
_cell.length_b   1.000
_cell.length_c   1.000
_cell.angle_alpha   90.00
_cell.angle_beta   90.00
_cell.angle_gamma   90.00
#
_symmetry.space_group_name_H-M   'P 1'
#
loop_
_entity.id
_entity.type
_entity.pdbx_description
1 polymer ?
#
loop_
_entity_poly.entity_id
_entity_poly.type
_entity_poly.pdbx_seq_one_letter_code
_entity_poly.pdbx_strand_id
1 'polypeptide(L)'
;MWTILLSERMDRILLARKRRKRYTEKKAYKGGDHLKQKSFTCLISGLLAGIVLLTFALTAITSNHFIRKNLTENAVENGQRNVRADDVSLSAYLSSLSQSVKEIYYNTGIYPLLYQPSPSYEDNNAIFTWMQSLVNLSEKREVLQIYMNLENSGRSYLVGRDGRSTGIGNYSVEIPDAQGPYQAFCEISHPSHSYGIAVPGSEEVNVCTFHWNIYSAMGRKIIGTISVDVLTEKLADYLASAGQGTPVYLLTDAGDIIYQNTDMLSEAARMELLEEHQEKSWSHIQEASFHGVAFVQSISSSLVDWKIIELKTEERVIITPSQKCRCFRRVC
;
A
#
# COMPACT_ATOMS: atom_id res chain seq x y z
N MET A 1 -16.07 -21.39 -57.93
CA MET A 1 -17.30 -20.73 -58.47
C MET A 1 -17.23 -19.21 -58.37
N TRP A 2 -16.65 -18.61 -57.35
CA TRP A 2 -16.51 -17.14 -57.16
C TRP A 2 -15.47 -16.48 -58.08
N THR A 3 -14.41 -17.17 -58.45
CA THR A 3 -13.33 -16.65 -59.31
C THR A 3 -13.74 -16.43 -60.77
N ILE A 4 -14.69 -17.21 -61.30
CA ILE A 4 -15.17 -17.07 -62.66
C ILE A 4 -16.12 -15.86 -62.80
N LEU A 5 -16.93 -15.58 -61.79
CA LEU A 5 -17.85 -14.44 -61.78
C LEU A 5 -17.10 -13.08 -61.68
N LEU A 6 -15.97 -13.04 -61.01
CA LEU A 6 -15.11 -11.85 -60.91
C LEU A 6 -14.40 -11.56 -62.25
N SER A 7 -13.96 -12.59 -62.98
CA SER A 7 -13.32 -12.45 -64.29
C SER A 7 -14.27 -11.87 -65.31
N GLU A 8 -15.49 -12.39 -65.40
CA GLU A 8 -16.52 -11.87 -66.35
C GLU A 8 -16.95 -10.43 -66.06
N ARG A 9 -16.99 -10.08 -64.77
CA ARG A 9 -17.28 -8.69 -64.31
C ARG A 9 -16.20 -7.73 -64.70
N MET A 10 -14.94 -8.14 -64.59
CA MET A 10 -13.76 -7.34 -64.96
C MET A 10 -13.68 -7.12 -66.46
N ASP A 11 -13.99 -8.13 -67.26
CA ASP A 11 -14.02 -8.01 -68.78
C ASP A 11 -15.13 -7.08 -69.27
N ARG A 12 -16.29 -7.10 -68.64
CA ARG A 12 -17.39 -6.15 -68.99
C ARG A 12 -16.98 -4.71 -68.59
N ILE A 13 -16.28 -4.52 -67.49
CA ILE A 13 -15.77 -3.19 -67.04
C ILE A 13 -14.72 -2.68 -68.03
N LEU A 14 -13.82 -3.55 -68.48
CA LEU A 14 -12.77 -3.22 -69.43
C LEU A 14 -13.33 -2.88 -70.84
N LEU A 15 -14.33 -3.63 -71.30
CA LEU A 15 -15.01 -3.33 -72.54
C LEU A 15 -15.84 -2.03 -72.48
N ALA A 16 -16.48 -1.76 -71.35
CA ALA A 16 -17.18 -0.51 -71.13
C ALA A 16 -16.19 0.70 -71.09
N ARG A 17 -15.01 0.49 -70.53
CA ARG A 17 -13.94 1.50 -70.49
C ARG A 17 -13.37 1.78 -71.88
N LYS A 18 -13.21 0.74 -72.72
CA LYS A 18 -12.71 0.88 -74.12
C LYS A 18 -13.73 1.58 -75.04
N ARG A 19 -15.02 1.31 -74.87
CA ARG A 19 -16.12 2.02 -75.60
C ARG A 19 -16.22 3.49 -75.13
N ARG A 20 -16.02 3.77 -73.83
CA ARG A 20 -16.02 5.12 -73.31
C ARG A 20 -14.80 5.94 -73.81
N LYS A 21 -13.67 5.29 -74.01
CA LYS A 21 -12.47 5.95 -74.53
C LYS A 21 -12.63 6.39 -75.99
N ARG A 22 -13.22 5.56 -76.83
CA ARG A 22 -13.53 5.93 -78.24
C ARG A 22 -14.60 7.03 -78.35
N TYR A 23 -15.50 7.11 -77.38
CA TYR A 23 -16.56 8.13 -77.41
C TYR A 23 -15.98 9.50 -76.94
N THR A 24 -15.00 9.49 -76.03
CA THR A 24 -14.32 10.71 -75.58
C THR A 24 -13.36 11.26 -76.60
N GLU A 25 -12.67 10.43 -77.38
CA GLU A 25 -11.76 10.91 -78.43
C GLU A 25 -12.51 11.63 -79.61
N LYS A 26 -13.77 11.26 -79.88
CA LYS A 26 -14.61 12.00 -80.85
C LYS A 26 -15.20 13.30 -80.33
N LYS A 27 -15.19 13.53 -78.97
CA LYS A 27 -15.71 14.74 -78.32
C LYS A 27 -14.66 15.74 -77.96
N ALA A 28 -13.35 15.41 -78.05
CA ALA A 28 -12.23 16.25 -77.68
C ALA A 28 -11.94 17.40 -78.62
N TYR A 29 -12.76 17.51 -79.73
CA TYR A 29 -12.57 18.63 -80.68
C TYR A 29 -13.53 19.82 -80.44
N LYS A 30 -14.28 19.81 -79.31
CA LYS A 30 -15.10 20.99 -78.92
C LYS A 30 -14.96 21.24 -77.42
N GLY A 31 -14.21 22.25 -77.11
CA GLY A 31 -14.46 23.05 -75.91
C GLY A 31 -13.45 22.96 -74.76
N GLY A 32 -12.75 24.01 -74.57
CA GLY A 32 -11.85 24.31 -73.44
C GLY A 32 -12.49 24.39 -72.03
N ASP A 33 -13.72 23.85 -71.82
CA ASP A 33 -14.41 23.93 -70.53
C ASP A 33 -14.21 22.68 -69.63
N HIS A 34 -13.77 21.56 -70.19
CA HIS A 34 -13.58 20.34 -69.40
C HIS A 34 -12.33 20.34 -68.49
N LEU A 35 -11.34 21.16 -68.75
CA LEU A 35 -10.15 21.27 -67.89
C LEU A 35 -10.43 21.99 -66.56
N LYS A 36 -11.29 23.00 -66.56
CA LYS A 36 -11.68 23.75 -65.33
C LYS A 36 -12.53 22.86 -64.40
N GLN A 37 -13.38 22.00 -64.92
CA GLN A 37 -14.27 21.15 -64.11
C GLN A 37 -13.52 20.01 -63.39
N LYS A 38 -12.44 19.45 -63.98
CA LYS A 38 -11.58 18.43 -63.32
C LYS A 38 -10.73 19.05 -62.21
N SER A 39 -10.27 20.28 -62.41
CA SER A 39 -9.52 20.99 -61.37
C SER A 39 -10.38 21.31 -60.16
N PHE A 40 -11.64 21.68 -60.33
CA PHE A 40 -12.56 22.03 -59.27
C PHE A 40 -12.98 20.79 -58.46
N THR A 41 -13.28 19.63 -59.08
CA THR A 41 -13.59 18.37 -58.37
C THR A 41 -12.38 17.85 -57.59
N CYS A 42 -11.17 17.99 -58.14
CA CYS A 42 -9.96 17.58 -57.40
C CYS A 42 -9.72 18.47 -56.18
N LEU A 43 -9.98 19.76 -56.26
CA LEU A 43 -9.85 20.73 -55.18
C LEU A 43 -10.87 20.48 -54.06
N ILE A 44 -12.15 20.18 -54.41
CA ILE A 44 -13.18 19.83 -53.43
C ILE A 44 -12.87 18.50 -52.76
N SER A 45 -12.42 17.46 -53.49
CA SER A 45 -12.02 16.17 -52.93
C SER A 45 -10.84 16.31 -51.99
N GLY A 46 -9.85 17.16 -52.32
CA GLY A 46 -8.71 17.47 -51.45
C GLY A 46 -9.11 18.20 -50.18
N LEU A 47 -10.04 19.14 -50.29
CA LEU A 47 -10.56 19.89 -49.14
C LEU A 47 -11.39 19.00 -48.21
N LEU A 48 -12.25 18.15 -48.77
CA LEU A 48 -13.00 17.13 -47.96
C LEU A 48 -12.07 16.15 -47.28
N ALA A 49 -11.08 15.63 -47.99
CA ALA A 49 -10.07 14.73 -47.37
C ALA A 49 -9.30 15.43 -46.26
N GLY A 50 -8.92 16.71 -46.43
CA GLY A 50 -8.28 17.52 -45.44
C GLY A 50 -9.14 17.72 -44.19
N ILE A 51 -10.43 18.03 -44.36
CA ILE A 51 -11.37 18.15 -43.23
C ILE A 51 -11.50 16.83 -42.46
N VAL A 52 -11.66 15.71 -43.17
CA VAL A 52 -11.75 14.38 -42.52
C VAL A 52 -10.49 14.03 -41.76
N LEU A 53 -9.30 14.31 -42.32
CA LEU A 53 -8.02 14.07 -41.60
C LEU A 53 -7.89 14.97 -40.39
N LEU A 54 -8.27 16.25 -40.52
CA LEU A 54 -8.23 17.19 -39.39
C LEU A 54 -9.16 16.78 -38.26
N THR A 55 -10.40 16.38 -38.57
CA THR A 55 -11.37 15.89 -37.59
C THR A 55 -10.88 14.62 -36.90
N PHE A 56 -10.26 13.71 -37.65
CA PHE A 56 -9.69 12.48 -37.13
C PHE A 56 -8.51 12.76 -36.16
N ALA A 57 -7.62 13.70 -36.57
CA ALA A 57 -6.49 14.13 -35.73
C ALA A 57 -6.98 14.81 -34.43
N LEU A 58 -7.94 15.71 -34.52
CA LEU A 58 -8.53 16.37 -33.34
C LEU A 58 -9.21 15.36 -32.41
N THR A 59 -9.97 14.43 -32.97
CA THR A 59 -10.64 13.38 -32.17
C THR A 59 -9.61 12.47 -31.50
N ALA A 60 -8.55 12.10 -32.19
CA ALA A 60 -7.47 11.28 -31.62
C ALA A 60 -6.74 12.00 -30.47
N ILE A 61 -6.44 13.30 -30.63
CA ILE A 61 -5.79 14.10 -29.61
C ILE A 61 -6.69 14.25 -28.38
N THR A 62 -7.96 14.63 -28.59
CA THR A 62 -8.92 14.81 -27.47
C THR A 62 -9.22 13.49 -26.76
N SER A 63 -9.41 12.41 -27.51
CA SER A 63 -9.62 11.08 -26.94
C SER A 63 -8.41 10.61 -26.12
N ASN A 64 -7.19 10.79 -26.65
CA ASN A 64 -5.97 10.41 -25.92
C ASN A 64 -5.79 11.24 -24.63
N HIS A 65 -6.07 12.54 -24.69
CA HIS A 65 -6.02 13.41 -23.50
C HIS A 65 -7.06 12.97 -22.45
N PHE A 66 -8.30 12.70 -22.86
CA PHE A 66 -9.37 12.25 -21.98
C PHE A 66 -9.08 10.88 -21.35
N ILE A 67 -8.59 9.93 -22.15
CA ILE A 67 -8.20 8.60 -21.67
C ILE A 67 -7.07 8.69 -20.66
N ARG A 68 -6.04 9.48 -20.93
CA ARG A 68 -4.92 9.67 -19.99
C ARG A 68 -5.40 10.28 -18.67
N LYS A 69 -6.22 11.33 -18.74
CA LYS A 69 -6.76 11.97 -17.53
C LYS A 69 -7.56 10.97 -16.68
N ASN A 70 -8.50 10.25 -17.28
CA ASN A 70 -9.32 9.25 -16.57
C ASN A 70 -8.48 8.11 -16.00
N LEU A 71 -7.45 7.63 -16.72
CA LEU A 71 -6.57 6.59 -16.23
C LEU A 71 -5.75 7.07 -15.02
N THR A 72 -5.25 8.31 -15.06
CA THR A 72 -4.51 8.89 -13.94
C THR A 72 -5.42 9.08 -12.73
N GLU A 73 -6.61 9.66 -12.91
CA GLU A 73 -7.59 9.84 -11.83
C GLU A 73 -7.99 8.50 -11.18
N ASN A 74 -8.29 7.50 -11.99
CA ASN A 74 -8.62 6.15 -11.49
C ASN A 74 -7.43 5.49 -10.77
N ALA A 75 -6.21 5.69 -11.25
CA ALA A 75 -5.02 5.13 -10.62
C ALA A 75 -4.72 5.79 -9.29
N VAL A 76 -4.91 7.12 -9.19
CA VAL A 76 -4.79 7.86 -7.93
C VAL A 76 -5.87 7.40 -6.94
N GLU A 77 -7.13 7.31 -7.38
CA GLU A 77 -8.21 6.85 -6.51
C GLU A 77 -7.97 5.41 -6.00
N ASN A 78 -7.51 4.52 -6.85
CA ASN A 78 -7.17 3.15 -6.45
C ASN A 78 -5.98 3.11 -5.49
N GLY A 79 -4.95 3.96 -5.68
CA GLY A 79 -3.84 4.09 -4.75
C GLY A 79 -4.30 4.55 -3.37
N GLN A 80 -5.13 5.59 -3.32
CA GLN A 80 -5.69 6.07 -2.06
C GLN A 80 -6.58 5.03 -1.36
N ARG A 81 -7.34 4.24 -2.12
CA ARG A 81 -8.14 3.14 -1.54
C ARG A 81 -7.27 2.05 -0.94
N ASN A 82 -6.18 1.71 -1.60
CA ASN A 82 -5.26 0.67 -1.11
C ASN A 82 -4.62 1.10 0.21
N VAL A 83 -4.02 2.29 0.25
CA VAL A 83 -3.35 2.77 1.46
C VAL A 83 -4.33 2.97 2.63
N ARG A 84 -5.59 3.31 2.36
CA ARG A 84 -6.66 3.33 3.38
C ARG A 84 -7.03 1.94 3.86
N ALA A 85 -7.04 0.95 2.98
CA ALA A 85 -7.29 -0.45 3.37
C ALA A 85 -6.16 -0.97 4.28
N ASP A 86 -4.93 -0.60 3.99
CA ASP A 86 -3.77 -0.90 4.82
C ASP A 86 -3.87 -0.23 6.20
N ASP A 87 -4.27 1.06 6.27
CA ASP A 87 -4.56 1.75 7.53
C ASP A 87 -5.62 0.98 8.34
N VAL A 88 -6.76 0.67 7.74
CA VAL A 88 -7.85 -0.05 8.44
C VAL A 88 -7.36 -1.40 8.98
N SER A 89 -6.60 -2.14 8.20
CA SER A 89 -6.08 -3.45 8.61
C SER A 89 -5.09 -3.35 9.77
N LEU A 90 -4.10 -2.45 9.66
CA LEU A 90 -3.09 -2.25 10.70
C LEU A 90 -3.70 -1.64 11.98
N SER A 91 -4.59 -0.65 11.84
CA SER A 91 -5.31 -0.04 12.96
C SER A 91 -6.18 -1.04 13.72
N ALA A 92 -6.84 -1.95 13.00
CA ALA A 92 -7.64 -3.01 13.62
C ALA A 92 -6.75 -3.95 14.45
N TYR A 93 -5.59 -4.34 13.93
CA TYR A 93 -4.62 -5.15 14.66
C TYR A 93 -4.13 -4.43 15.93
N LEU A 94 -3.64 -3.19 15.81
CA LEU A 94 -3.14 -2.41 16.93
C LEU A 94 -4.22 -2.18 18.01
N SER A 95 -5.45 -1.95 17.58
CA SER A 95 -6.60 -1.81 18.49
C SER A 95 -6.91 -3.12 19.22
N SER A 96 -6.85 -4.26 18.51
CA SER A 96 -7.01 -5.59 19.10
C SER A 96 -5.93 -5.89 20.12
N LEU A 97 -4.66 -5.60 19.79
CA LEU A 97 -3.53 -5.76 20.72
C LEU A 97 -3.74 -4.93 21.99
N SER A 98 -4.06 -3.64 21.83
CA SER A 98 -4.34 -2.74 22.97
C SER A 98 -5.49 -3.25 23.83
N GLN A 99 -6.59 -3.68 23.19
CA GLN A 99 -7.75 -4.18 23.91
C GLN A 99 -7.41 -5.44 24.71
N SER A 100 -6.67 -6.37 24.12
CA SER A 100 -6.29 -7.61 24.79
C SER A 100 -5.37 -7.39 25.99
N VAL A 101 -4.45 -6.41 25.93
CA VAL A 101 -3.64 -6.02 27.08
C VAL A 101 -4.53 -5.36 28.15
N LYS A 102 -5.45 -4.50 27.77
CA LYS A 102 -6.39 -3.82 28.71
C LYS A 102 -7.37 -4.79 29.39
N GLU A 103 -7.63 -5.95 28.80
CA GLU A 103 -8.43 -7.00 29.44
C GLU A 103 -7.90 -7.44 30.79
N ILE A 104 -6.61 -7.22 31.11
CA ILE A 104 -6.02 -7.49 32.43
C ILE A 104 -6.83 -6.82 33.54
N TYR A 105 -7.33 -5.58 33.33
CA TYR A 105 -8.09 -4.82 34.32
C TYR A 105 -9.50 -5.40 34.60
N TYR A 106 -10.03 -6.11 33.63
CA TYR A 106 -11.37 -6.70 33.72
C TYR A 106 -11.35 -8.19 34.06
N ASN A 107 -10.16 -8.80 34.04
CA ASN A 107 -9.97 -10.19 34.38
C ASN A 107 -9.94 -10.40 35.89
N THR A 108 -11.07 -10.77 36.47
CA THR A 108 -11.24 -10.99 37.92
C THR A 108 -10.39 -12.13 38.47
N GLY A 109 -9.90 -13.02 37.62
CA GLY A 109 -9.01 -14.11 37.99
C GLY A 109 -7.54 -13.71 38.01
N ILE A 110 -7.13 -12.81 37.14
CA ILE A 110 -5.71 -12.43 36.98
C ILE A 110 -5.37 -11.15 37.74
N TYR A 111 -6.19 -10.12 37.61
CA TYR A 111 -5.88 -8.81 38.18
C TYR A 111 -5.57 -8.83 39.69
N PRO A 112 -6.31 -9.55 40.56
CA PRO A 112 -5.97 -9.67 41.99
C PRO A 112 -4.61 -10.34 42.25
N LEU A 113 -4.17 -11.26 41.38
CA LEU A 113 -2.91 -11.97 41.53
C LEU A 113 -1.69 -11.03 41.38
N LEU A 114 -1.85 -9.94 40.63
CA LEU A 114 -0.79 -8.96 40.42
C LEU A 114 -0.41 -8.20 41.72
N TYR A 115 -1.27 -8.24 42.74
CA TYR A 115 -1.01 -7.62 44.05
C TYR A 115 -0.37 -8.56 45.05
N GLN A 116 -0.32 -9.86 44.75
CA GLN A 116 0.18 -10.83 45.72
C GLN A 116 1.70 -10.74 45.84
N PRO A 117 2.26 -10.51 47.05
CA PRO A 117 3.70 -10.44 47.26
C PRO A 117 4.38 -11.82 47.08
N SER A 118 3.64 -12.91 47.27
CA SER A 118 4.12 -14.29 47.14
C SER A 118 3.08 -15.17 46.47
N PRO A 119 2.90 -15.06 45.12
CA PRO A 119 1.94 -15.87 44.39
C PRO A 119 2.32 -17.35 44.45
N SER A 120 1.32 -18.22 44.59
CA SER A 120 1.47 -19.67 44.52
C SER A 120 1.92 -20.13 43.11
N TYR A 121 2.23 -21.42 42.99
CA TYR A 121 2.50 -22.03 41.67
C TYR A 121 1.28 -21.91 40.74
N GLU A 122 0.08 -22.13 41.28
CA GLU A 122 -1.16 -22.01 40.50
C GLU A 122 -1.42 -20.58 40.02
N ASP A 123 -1.18 -19.60 40.88
CA ASP A 123 -1.31 -18.18 40.55
C ASP A 123 -0.33 -17.78 39.42
N ASN A 124 0.94 -18.19 39.55
CA ASN A 124 1.92 -17.97 38.50
C ASN A 124 1.51 -18.62 37.17
N ASN A 125 0.97 -19.84 37.21
CA ASN A 125 0.50 -20.54 36.02
C ASN A 125 -0.70 -19.83 35.39
N ALA A 126 -1.60 -19.26 36.18
CA ALA A 126 -2.73 -18.48 35.68
C ALA A 126 -2.24 -17.21 34.95
N ILE A 127 -1.26 -16.48 35.53
CA ILE A 127 -0.64 -15.33 34.88
C ILE A 127 0.02 -15.74 33.56
N PHE A 128 0.79 -16.82 33.53
CA PHE A 128 1.41 -17.33 32.32
C PHE A 128 0.40 -17.71 31.24
N THR A 129 -0.71 -18.35 31.62
CA THR A 129 -1.76 -18.77 30.68
C THR A 129 -2.40 -17.55 30.05
N TRP A 130 -2.65 -16.50 30.82
CA TRP A 130 -3.16 -15.25 30.27
C TRP A 130 -2.14 -14.60 29.31
N MET A 131 -0.87 -14.46 29.71
CA MET A 131 0.17 -13.91 28.84
C MET A 131 0.32 -14.75 27.56
N GLN A 132 0.25 -16.08 27.65
CA GLN A 132 0.33 -16.95 26.49
C GLN A 132 -0.85 -16.73 25.52
N SER A 133 -2.03 -16.35 26.03
CA SER A 133 -3.15 -16.00 25.17
C SER A 133 -2.89 -14.75 24.35
N LEU A 134 -2.12 -13.79 24.90
CA LEU A 134 -1.70 -12.59 24.17
C LEU A 134 -0.63 -12.91 23.11
N VAL A 135 0.32 -13.81 23.39
CA VAL A 135 1.31 -14.25 22.38
C VAL A 135 0.63 -14.93 21.20
N ASN A 136 -0.47 -15.62 21.46
CA ASN A 136 -1.26 -16.35 20.46
C ASN A 136 -2.48 -15.56 19.96
N LEU A 137 -2.46 -14.23 20.11
CA LEU A 137 -3.59 -13.35 19.76
C LEU A 137 -4.02 -13.49 18.30
N SER A 138 -3.07 -13.75 17.42
CA SER A 138 -3.32 -13.86 15.99
C SER A 138 -2.62 -15.09 15.40
N GLU A 139 -3.24 -15.65 14.36
CA GLU A 139 -2.66 -16.75 13.57
C GLU A 139 -1.37 -16.35 12.83
N LYS A 140 -1.17 -15.04 12.60
CA LYS A 140 0.02 -14.52 11.91
C LYS A 140 1.28 -14.53 12.79
N ARG A 141 1.10 -14.73 14.10
CA ARG A 141 2.18 -14.83 15.09
C ARG A 141 3.10 -13.60 15.10
N GLU A 142 2.52 -12.42 15.16
CA GLU A 142 3.27 -11.15 15.20
C GLU A 142 4.00 -10.96 16.52
N VAL A 143 3.36 -11.35 17.64
CA VAL A 143 3.95 -11.20 18.97
C VAL A 143 5.08 -12.22 19.14
N LEU A 144 6.28 -11.72 19.37
CA LEU A 144 7.46 -12.53 19.64
C LEU A 144 7.46 -13.00 21.09
N GLN A 145 7.33 -12.05 22.00
CA GLN A 145 7.35 -12.29 23.43
C GLN A 145 6.63 -11.16 24.20
N ILE A 146 6.27 -11.49 25.44
CA ILE A 146 5.65 -10.55 26.37
C ILE A 146 6.41 -10.61 27.68
N TYR A 147 6.83 -9.45 28.15
CA TYR A 147 7.45 -9.29 29.46
C TYR A 147 6.52 -8.51 30.37
N MET A 148 6.36 -8.95 31.61
CA MET A 148 5.64 -8.24 32.65
C MET A 148 6.49 -8.15 33.91
N ASN A 149 6.66 -6.93 34.41
CA ASN A 149 7.34 -6.68 35.66
C ASN A 149 6.36 -6.12 36.69
N LEU A 150 6.33 -6.72 37.88
CA LEU A 150 5.46 -6.32 39.01
C LEU A 150 6.27 -5.72 40.12
N GLU A 151 6.11 -4.41 40.36
CA GLU A 151 6.86 -3.67 41.36
C GLU A 151 6.56 -4.16 42.79
N ASN A 152 5.30 -4.51 43.09
CA ASN A 152 4.87 -4.91 44.43
C ASN A 152 5.51 -6.22 44.90
N SER A 153 5.72 -7.17 43.98
CA SER A 153 6.34 -8.48 44.31
C SER A 153 7.81 -8.55 43.94
N GLY A 154 8.33 -7.56 43.20
CA GLY A 154 9.67 -7.61 42.60
C GLY A 154 9.85 -8.76 41.61
N ARG A 155 8.76 -9.29 41.06
CA ARG A 155 8.77 -10.43 40.14
C ARG A 155 8.54 -10.00 38.69
N SER A 156 9.17 -10.75 37.82
CA SER A 156 8.96 -10.62 36.38
C SER A 156 8.53 -11.94 35.76
N TYR A 157 7.78 -11.83 34.68
CA TYR A 157 7.28 -12.92 33.88
C TYR A 157 7.66 -12.68 32.43
N LEU A 158 8.18 -13.69 31.77
CA LEU A 158 8.46 -13.67 30.34
C LEU A 158 7.75 -14.83 29.67
N VAL A 159 6.98 -14.56 28.65
CA VAL A 159 6.34 -15.55 27.79
C VAL A 159 6.69 -15.23 26.36
N GLY A 160 7.32 -16.15 25.68
CA GLY A 160 7.65 -16.09 24.27
C GLY A 160 7.18 -17.31 23.53
N ARG A 161 7.49 -17.37 22.26
CA ARG A 161 7.19 -18.53 21.41
C ARG A 161 7.91 -19.79 21.88
N ASP A 162 9.13 -19.60 22.42
CA ASP A 162 10.02 -20.71 22.76
C ASP A 162 9.92 -21.13 24.23
N GLY A 163 9.06 -20.50 24.98
CA GLY A 163 8.86 -20.85 26.38
C GLY A 163 8.42 -19.72 27.30
N ARG A 164 8.40 -20.05 28.60
CA ARG A 164 8.01 -19.13 29.65
C ARG A 164 9.01 -19.20 30.82
N SER A 165 9.26 -18.06 31.44
CA SER A 165 10.18 -17.94 32.54
C SER A 165 9.70 -16.93 33.58
N THR A 166 10.09 -17.13 34.84
CA THR A 166 9.92 -16.13 35.89
C THR A 166 11.27 -15.77 36.47
N GLY A 167 11.40 -14.54 36.93
CA GLY A 167 12.63 -14.05 37.56
C GLY A 167 12.37 -12.89 38.51
N ILE A 168 13.45 -12.36 39.10
CA ILE A 168 13.45 -11.07 39.77
C ILE A 168 13.63 -10.03 38.65
N GLY A 169 12.71 -9.05 38.56
CA GLY A 169 12.73 -8.05 37.49
C GLY A 169 13.95 -7.13 37.62
N ASN A 170 14.81 -7.20 36.61
CA ASN A 170 15.94 -6.28 36.45
C ASN A 170 15.76 -5.31 35.29
N TYR A 171 14.70 -5.49 34.51
CA TYR A 171 14.42 -4.66 33.36
C TYR A 171 13.29 -3.68 33.69
N SER A 172 13.60 -2.41 33.65
CA SER A 172 12.61 -1.33 33.79
C SER A 172 12.72 -0.41 32.57
N VAL A 173 11.58 -0.06 32.01
CA VAL A 173 11.47 0.96 30.96
C VAL A 173 10.92 2.22 31.61
N GLU A 174 11.58 3.35 31.38
CA GLU A 174 11.03 4.64 31.74
C GLU A 174 9.95 5.02 30.72
N ILE A 175 8.70 4.73 31.09
CA ILE A 175 7.55 5.15 30.27
C ILE A 175 7.25 6.61 30.64
N PRO A 176 7.18 7.54 29.66
CA PRO A 176 6.91 8.94 29.93
C PRO A 176 5.66 9.14 30.79
N ASP A 177 5.76 9.91 31.86
CA ASP A 177 4.68 10.14 32.86
C ASP A 177 3.38 10.73 32.28
N ALA A 178 3.44 11.30 31.08
CA ALA A 178 2.29 11.92 30.40
C ALA A 178 1.26 10.92 29.90
N GLN A 179 1.55 9.62 29.97
CA GLN A 179 0.67 8.59 29.41
C GLN A 179 -0.27 8.06 30.50
N GLY A 180 -1.57 8.21 30.26
CA GLY A 180 -2.61 7.70 31.14
C GLY A 180 -2.64 6.16 31.19
N PRO A 181 -3.49 5.59 32.08
CA PRO A 181 -3.51 4.14 32.36
C PRO A 181 -3.84 3.23 31.19
N TYR A 182 -4.21 3.80 30.05
CA TYR A 182 -4.63 3.03 28.86
C TYR A 182 -3.84 3.37 27.60
N GLN A 183 -2.82 4.21 27.74
CA GLN A 183 -1.95 4.58 26.62
C GLN A 183 -0.70 3.71 26.64
N ALA A 184 -0.24 3.31 25.46
CA ALA A 184 1.04 2.65 25.30
C ALA A 184 2.12 3.66 24.95
N PHE A 185 3.33 3.37 25.40
CA PHE A 185 4.54 3.93 24.81
C PHE A 185 5.08 2.91 23.80
N CYS A 186 5.36 3.33 22.58
CA CYS A 186 5.92 2.46 21.54
C CYS A 186 7.40 2.79 21.35
N GLU A 187 8.25 1.82 21.64
CA GLU A 187 9.65 1.82 21.23
C GLU A 187 9.74 1.32 19.80
N ILE A 188 10.23 2.19 18.90
CA ILE A 188 10.31 1.89 17.46
C ILE A 188 11.39 0.85 17.17
N SER A 189 11.37 0.29 15.98
CA SER A 189 12.17 -0.84 15.51
C SER A 189 13.58 -0.92 16.12
N HIS A 190 13.81 -1.93 16.93
CA HIS A 190 15.06 -2.22 17.63
C HIS A 190 15.27 -3.75 17.72
N PRO A 191 16.49 -4.24 18.02
CA PRO A 191 16.72 -5.64 18.34
C PRO A 191 15.90 -6.10 19.55
N SER A 192 15.34 -7.30 19.50
CA SER A 192 14.51 -7.84 20.58
C SER A 192 15.23 -7.83 21.93
N HIS A 193 14.51 -7.46 22.99
CA HIS A 193 15.04 -7.42 24.34
C HIS A 193 15.27 -8.82 24.92
N SER A 194 16.39 -9.00 25.65
CA SER A 194 16.62 -10.20 26.45
C SER A 194 15.87 -10.19 27.79
N TYR A 195 15.38 -9.02 28.23
CA TYR A 195 14.73 -8.79 29.53
C TYR A 195 15.50 -9.31 30.74
N GLY A 196 16.83 -9.43 30.64
CA GLY A 196 17.67 -9.99 31.69
C GLY A 196 17.49 -11.50 31.94
N ILE A 197 16.70 -12.17 31.11
CA ILE A 197 16.46 -13.60 31.15
C ILE A 197 17.06 -14.20 29.88
N ALA A 198 18.19 -14.92 30.01
CA ALA A 198 18.80 -15.56 28.85
C ALA A 198 17.88 -16.67 28.34
N VAL A 199 17.30 -16.48 27.18
CA VAL A 199 16.64 -17.56 26.41
C VAL A 199 17.68 -18.09 25.43
N PRO A 200 18.16 -19.33 25.59
CA PRO A 200 19.12 -19.90 24.65
C PRO A 200 18.51 -19.99 23.25
N GLY A 201 19.19 -19.42 22.26
CA GLY A 201 18.79 -19.51 20.86
C GLY A 201 17.84 -18.43 20.35
N SER A 202 17.61 -17.35 21.11
CA SER A 202 16.91 -16.18 20.58
C SER A 202 17.83 -15.46 19.60
N GLU A 203 17.51 -15.56 18.32
CA GLU A 203 18.12 -14.70 17.31
C GLU A 203 17.68 -13.24 17.57
N GLU A 204 18.64 -12.30 17.44
CA GLU A 204 18.29 -10.88 17.46
C GLU A 204 17.44 -10.56 16.23
N VAL A 205 16.13 -10.39 16.45
CA VAL A 205 15.17 -9.99 15.42
C VAL A 205 14.66 -8.58 15.74
N ASN A 206 14.32 -7.84 14.70
CA ASN A 206 13.79 -6.50 14.86
C ASN A 206 12.33 -6.54 15.32
N VAL A 207 12.05 -5.80 16.38
CA VAL A 207 10.71 -5.66 16.98
C VAL A 207 10.35 -4.20 17.18
N CYS A 208 9.05 -3.92 17.26
CA CYS A 208 8.52 -2.74 17.93
C CYS A 208 7.98 -3.19 19.27
N THR A 209 8.38 -2.54 20.35
CA THR A 209 7.91 -2.90 21.68
C THR A 209 6.88 -1.89 22.17
N PHE A 210 5.74 -2.41 22.55
CA PHE A 210 4.67 -1.62 23.17
C PHE A 210 4.68 -1.82 24.67
N HIS A 211 4.77 -0.72 25.42
CA HIS A 211 4.82 -0.73 26.87
C HIS A 211 3.57 -0.09 27.46
N TRP A 212 2.98 -0.73 28.46
CA TRP A 212 1.86 -0.22 29.25
C TRP A 212 2.20 -0.24 30.72
N ASN A 213 1.87 0.83 31.43
CA ASN A 213 1.85 0.82 32.85
C ASN A 213 0.61 0.06 33.36
N ILE A 214 0.79 -0.83 34.33
CA ILE A 214 -0.28 -1.50 35.04
C ILE A 214 -0.59 -0.67 36.29
N TYR A 215 -1.81 -0.17 36.40
CA TYR A 215 -2.24 0.69 37.50
C TYR A 215 -3.03 -0.09 38.54
N SER A 216 -3.00 0.43 39.79
CA SER A 216 -3.84 -0.06 40.86
C SER A 216 -5.33 0.16 40.56
N ALA A 217 -6.23 -0.59 41.23
CA ALA A 217 -7.68 -0.51 41.05
C ALA A 217 -8.25 0.91 41.19
N MET A 218 -7.58 1.79 41.95
CA MET A 218 -7.94 3.19 42.04
C MET A 218 -7.26 4.08 41.00
N GLY A 219 -6.49 3.51 40.08
CA GLY A 219 -5.78 4.23 39.01
C GLY A 219 -4.69 5.20 39.47
N ARG A 220 -4.28 5.15 40.76
CA ARG A 220 -3.39 6.16 41.37
C ARG A 220 -1.94 5.71 41.52
N LYS A 221 -1.67 4.43 41.41
CA LYS A 221 -0.32 3.87 41.62
C LYS A 221 -0.02 2.87 40.48
N ILE A 222 1.16 3.00 39.90
CA ILE A 222 1.71 1.99 39.02
C ILE A 222 2.10 0.79 39.90
N ILE A 223 1.68 -0.40 39.51
CA ILE A 223 1.97 -1.66 40.21
C ILE A 223 2.89 -2.57 39.39
N GLY A 224 3.11 -2.20 38.12
CA GLY A 224 3.98 -2.92 37.22
C GLY A 224 3.91 -2.36 35.80
N THR A 225 4.64 -3.01 34.93
CA THR A 225 4.66 -2.72 33.48
C THR A 225 4.47 -4.00 32.70
N ILE A 226 3.88 -3.88 31.52
CA ILE A 226 3.82 -4.96 30.53
C ILE A 226 4.40 -4.46 29.21
N SER A 227 5.31 -5.23 28.65
CA SER A 227 5.99 -4.95 27.37
C SER A 227 5.66 -6.07 26.38
N VAL A 228 5.26 -5.71 25.18
CA VAL A 228 4.89 -6.65 24.10
C VAL A 228 5.77 -6.38 22.90
N ASP A 229 6.64 -7.33 22.59
CA ASP A 229 7.53 -7.27 21.43
C ASP A 229 6.79 -7.81 20.20
N VAL A 230 6.56 -6.94 19.23
CA VAL A 230 5.91 -7.26 17.96
C VAL A 230 6.93 -7.25 16.84
N LEU A 231 7.02 -8.34 16.07
CA LEU A 231 7.94 -8.44 14.94
C LEU A 231 7.63 -7.39 13.86
N THR A 232 8.60 -6.55 13.54
CA THR A 232 8.43 -5.50 12.52
C THR A 232 8.09 -6.06 11.15
N GLU A 233 8.72 -7.19 10.77
CA GLU A 233 8.41 -7.88 9.50
C GLU A 233 6.95 -8.36 9.43
N LYS A 234 6.38 -8.74 10.58
CA LYS A 234 5.00 -9.21 10.65
C LYS A 234 3.96 -8.10 10.58
N LEU A 235 4.35 -6.86 10.89
CA LEU A 235 3.48 -5.70 10.63
C LEU A 235 3.19 -5.54 9.14
N ALA A 236 4.12 -5.93 8.26
CA ALA A 236 3.91 -5.95 6.82
C ALA A 236 2.76 -6.87 6.37
N ASP A 237 2.46 -7.93 7.12
CA ASP A 237 1.35 -8.84 6.80
C ASP A 237 -0.03 -8.14 6.89
N TYR A 238 -0.09 -6.96 7.50
CA TYR A 238 -1.27 -6.10 7.56
C TYR A 238 -1.30 -5.04 6.46
N LEU A 239 -0.21 -4.92 5.70
CA LEU A 239 -0.09 -4.03 4.56
C LEU A 239 -0.29 -4.86 3.28
N ALA A 240 -1.52 -4.91 2.77
CA ALA A 240 -1.85 -5.69 1.57
C ALA A 240 -1.00 -5.26 0.36
N SER A 241 -0.66 -3.98 0.28
CA SER A 241 0.21 -3.41 -0.74
C SER A 241 1.62 -4.02 -0.71
N ALA A 242 2.20 -4.20 0.49
CA ALA A 242 3.52 -4.82 0.66
C ALA A 242 3.52 -6.29 0.18
N GLY A 243 2.47 -7.04 0.50
CA GLY A 243 2.29 -8.43 0.06
C GLY A 243 2.16 -8.59 -1.46
N GLN A 244 1.77 -7.53 -2.17
CA GLN A 244 1.69 -7.49 -3.64
C GLN A 244 3.00 -6.99 -4.29
N GLY A 245 4.06 -6.80 -3.50
CA GLY A 245 5.35 -6.29 -3.98
C GLY A 245 5.32 -4.81 -4.37
N THR A 246 4.37 -4.06 -3.84
CA THR A 246 4.37 -2.60 -3.93
C THR A 246 5.39 -2.04 -2.95
N PRO A 247 6.23 -1.07 -3.36
CA PRO A 247 7.15 -0.40 -2.43
C PRO A 247 6.38 0.36 -1.36
N VAL A 248 6.66 0.04 -0.08
CA VAL A 248 5.96 0.61 1.08
C VAL A 248 6.95 0.96 2.17
N TYR A 249 6.70 2.09 2.83
CA TYR A 249 7.31 2.51 4.08
C TYR A 249 6.25 2.62 5.16
N LEU A 250 6.57 2.16 6.36
CA LEU A 250 5.85 2.46 7.59
C LEU A 250 6.78 3.30 8.46
N LEU A 251 6.37 4.52 8.77
CA LEU A 251 7.20 5.53 9.43
C LEU A 251 6.49 6.06 10.68
N THR A 252 7.28 6.61 11.61
CA THR A 252 6.74 7.49 12.66
C THR A 252 6.41 8.86 12.07
N ASP A 253 5.72 9.70 12.83
CA ASP A 253 5.52 11.12 12.50
C ASP A 253 6.84 11.89 12.38
N ALA A 254 7.87 11.46 13.09
CA ALA A 254 9.23 12.01 13.03
C ALA A 254 10.02 11.55 11.80
N GLY A 255 9.51 10.60 11.02
CA GLY A 255 10.15 10.07 9.82
C GLY A 255 11.05 8.85 10.06
N ASP A 256 11.11 8.34 11.30
CA ASP A 256 11.87 7.13 11.62
C ASP A 256 11.22 5.91 10.98
N ILE A 257 12.03 5.00 10.46
CA ILE A 257 11.57 3.82 9.75
C ILE A 257 11.22 2.73 10.76
N ILE A 258 9.97 2.28 10.72
CA ILE A 258 9.47 1.12 11.45
C ILE A 258 9.63 -0.11 10.58
N TYR A 259 9.14 -0.03 9.34
CA TYR A 259 9.25 -1.08 8.33
C TYR A 259 9.43 -0.48 6.95
N GLN A 260 10.24 -1.12 6.12
CA GLN A 260 10.34 -0.83 4.70
C GLN A 260 10.63 -2.11 3.91
N ASN A 261 10.08 -2.20 2.72
CA ASN A 261 10.44 -3.23 1.73
C ASN A 261 11.20 -2.65 0.53
N THR A 262 11.62 -1.41 0.62
CA THR A 262 12.31 -0.66 -0.44
C THR A 262 13.20 0.43 0.16
N ASP A 263 14.18 0.88 -0.60
CA ASP A 263 15.09 2.00 -0.29
C ASP A 263 15.07 3.10 -1.37
N MET A 264 13.95 3.18 -2.12
CA MET A 264 13.82 4.08 -3.27
C MET A 264 13.76 5.57 -2.91
N LEU A 265 13.39 5.92 -1.66
CA LEU A 265 13.30 7.30 -1.20
C LEU A 265 14.47 7.67 -0.29
N SER A 266 15.07 8.82 -0.55
CA SER A 266 15.99 9.46 0.39
C SER A 266 15.26 9.89 1.68
N GLU A 267 16.01 10.12 2.77
CA GLU A 267 15.46 10.65 4.00
C GLU A 267 14.79 12.02 3.78
N ALA A 268 15.42 12.88 3.00
CA ALA A 268 14.87 14.19 2.67
C ALA A 268 13.52 14.10 1.96
N ALA A 269 13.39 13.19 0.97
CA ALA A 269 12.13 13.00 0.26
C ALA A 269 11.03 12.41 1.16
N ARG A 270 11.38 11.51 2.09
CA ARG A 270 10.41 11.00 3.07
C ARG A 270 9.89 12.12 3.96
N MET A 271 10.78 12.99 4.47
CA MET A 271 10.40 14.13 5.30
C MET A 271 9.53 15.12 4.55
N GLU A 272 9.89 15.47 3.30
CA GLU A 272 9.08 16.35 2.45
C GLU A 272 7.65 15.79 2.25
N LEU A 273 7.52 14.48 1.99
CA LEU A 273 6.22 13.83 1.88
C LEU A 273 5.39 13.88 3.16
N LEU A 274 6.03 13.74 4.31
CA LEU A 274 5.35 13.80 5.60
C LEU A 274 4.84 15.22 5.90
N GLU A 275 5.60 16.24 5.52
CA GLU A 275 5.19 17.64 5.63
C GLU A 275 4.04 17.96 4.66
N GLU A 276 4.16 17.57 3.38
CA GLU A 276 3.11 17.79 2.38
C GLU A 276 1.81 17.04 2.70
N HIS A 277 1.88 15.91 3.42
CA HIS A 277 0.70 15.12 3.77
C HIS A 277 -0.34 15.90 4.59
N GLN A 278 0.06 16.94 5.31
CA GLN A 278 -0.90 17.81 6.02
C GLN A 278 -1.91 18.47 5.07
N GLU A 279 -1.54 18.65 3.80
CA GLU A 279 -2.38 19.28 2.79
C GLU A 279 -2.91 18.30 1.73
N LYS A 280 -2.16 17.23 1.44
CA LYS A 280 -2.46 16.31 0.33
C LYS A 280 -2.17 14.86 0.72
N SER A 281 -3.06 13.95 0.34
CA SER A 281 -2.91 12.50 0.57
C SER A 281 -2.07 11.80 -0.51
N TRP A 282 -1.55 12.51 -1.49
CA TRP A 282 -0.66 11.99 -2.53
C TRP A 282 0.17 13.11 -3.15
N SER A 283 1.38 12.78 -3.61
CA SER A 283 2.31 13.70 -4.26
C SER A 283 3.07 13.02 -5.39
N HIS A 284 3.44 13.80 -6.42
CA HIS A 284 4.37 13.35 -7.45
C HIS A 284 5.80 13.44 -6.94
N ILE A 285 6.58 12.37 -7.16
CA ILE A 285 7.98 12.29 -6.76
C ILE A 285 8.85 12.14 -8.00
N GLN A 286 9.93 12.91 -8.02
CA GLN A 286 10.99 12.82 -9.02
C GLN A 286 12.34 12.77 -8.29
N GLU A 287 12.77 11.58 -7.90
CA GLU A 287 14.10 11.33 -7.37
C GLU A 287 14.96 10.54 -8.37
N ALA A 288 16.28 10.50 -8.13
CA ALA A 288 17.20 9.76 -8.99
C ALA A 288 16.87 8.26 -9.08
N SER A 289 16.33 7.71 -8.01
CA SER A 289 15.98 6.27 -7.85
C SER A 289 14.50 5.97 -8.11
N PHE A 290 13.63 7.00 -8.12
CA PHE A 290 12.20 6.79 -8.25
C PHE A 290 11.48 7.95 -8.94
N HIS A 291 10.68 7.62 -9.97
CA HIS A 291 9.77 8.53 -10.64
C HIS A 291 8.35 7.96 -10.56
N GLY A 292 7.44 8.67 -9.90
CA GLY A 292 6.09 8.16 -9.72
C GLY A 292 5.22 8.98 -8.79
N VAL A 293 4.28 8.31 -8.16
CA VAL A 293 3.33 8.89 -7.22
C VAL A 293 3.48 8.20 -5.87
N ALA A 294 3.58 8.98 -4.81
CA ALA A 294 3.48 8.52 -3.43
C ALA A 294 2.08 8.79 -2.89
N PHE A 295 1.55 7.82 -2.17
CA PHE A 295 0.32 7.92 -1.39
C PHE A 295 0.70 7.86 0.07
N VAL A 296 0.24 8.85 0.85
CA VAL A 296 0.54 8.95 2.27
C VAL A 296 -0.77 8.84 3.06
N GLN A 297 -0.76 8.04 4.12
CA GLN A 297 -1.91 7.83 4.99
C GLN A 297 -1.47 7.73 6.45
N SER A 298 -2.06 8.54 7.32
CA SER A 298 -1.88 8.40 8.76
C SER A 298 -2.66 7.19 9.28
N ILE A 299 -2.05 6.44 10.20
CA ILE A 299 -2.68 5.30 10.85
C ILE A 299 -3.73 5.80 11.85
N SER A 300 -4.96 5.29 11.72
CA SER A 300 -6.11 5.68 12.55
C SER A 300 -6.14 4.96 13.90
N SER A 301 -4.99 4.81 14.56
CA SER A 301 -4.85 4.14 15.85
C SER A 301 -4.51 5.12 16.95
N SER A 302 -5.11 4.94 18.14
CA SER A 302 -4.76 5.72 19.33
C SER A 302 -3.46 5.25 20.02
N LEU A 303 -2.84 4.18 19.54
CA LEU A 303 -1.60 3.64 20.10
C LEU A 303 -0.35 4.32 19.55
N VAL A 304 -0.42 4.77 18.30
CA VAL A 304 0.76 5.20 17.54
C VAL A 304 0.40 6.34 16.60
N ASP A 305 1.37 7.21 16.35
CA ASP A 305 1.29 8.26 15.35
C ASP A 305 2.16 7.86 14.14
N TRP A 306 1.73 6.81 13.44
CA TRP A 306 2.46 6.27 12.30
C TRP A 306 1.84 6.68 10.98
N LYS A 307 2.65 6.60 9.93
CA LYS A 307 2.23 6.87 8.54
C LYS A 307 2.69 5.76 7.61
N ILE A 308 1.82 5.43 6.66
CA ILE A 308 2.12 4.55 5.53
C ILE A 308 2.44 5.42 4.32
N ILE A 309 3.54 5.12 3.62
CA ILE A 309 3.85 5.67 2.30
C ILE A 309 3.88 4.51 1.30
N GLU A 310 2.97 4.52 0.34
CA GLU A 310 2.94 3.58 -0.79
C GLU A 310 3.44 4.26 -2.06
N LEU A 311 4.34 3.61 -2.81
CA LEU A 311 4.91 4.15 -4.04
C LEU A 311 4.36 3.42 -5.27
N LYS A 312 3.97 4.19 -6.30
CA LYS A 312 3.60 3.65 -7.62
C LYS A 312 4.36 4.34 -8.73
N THR A 313 5.07 3.57 -9.54
CA THR A 313 5.77 4.11 -10.73
C THR A 313 4.77 4.65 -11.75
N GLU A 314 5.17 5.68 -12.50
CA GLU A 314 4.33 6.28 -13.56
C GLU A 314 3.91 5.25 -14.61
N GLU A 315 4.73 4.25 -14.92
CA GLU A 315 4.38 3.17 -15.85
C GLU A 315 3.19 2.33 -15.36
N ARG A 316 3.02 2.18 -14.06
CA ARG A 316 1.86 1.49 -13.46
C ARG A 316 0.63 2.40 -13.34
N VAL A 317 0.84 3.70 -13.29
CA VAL A 317 -0.24 4.70 -13.25
C VAL A 317 -0.77 4.98 -14.66
N ILE A 318 0.12 5.00 -15.66
CA ILE A 318 -0.25 5.24 -17.06
C ILE A 318 -0.06 3.94 -17.84
N ILE A 319 -1.09 3.11 -17.94
CA ILE A 319 -1.11 1.99 -18.89
C ILE A 319 -1.15 2.60 -20.29
N THR A 320 0.01 2.74 -20.93
CA THR A 320 0.11 3.23 -22.29
C THR A 320 -0.61 2.25 -23.24
N PRO A 321 -1.53 2.71 -24.09
CA PRO A 321 -2.25 1.85 -25.05
C PRO A 321 -1.34 1.04 -25.98
N SER A 322 -0.06 1.45 -26.14
CA SER A 322 0.93 0.75 -26.95
C SER A 322 1.32 -0.64 -26.43
N GLN A 323 1.16 -0.93 -25.15
CA GLN A 323 1.47 -2.26 -24.61
C GLN A 323 0.33 -3.26 -24.81
N LYS A 324 -0.93 -2.84 -24.87
CA LYS A 324 -2.04 -3.73 -25.20
C LYS A 324 -1.99 -4.27 -26.64
N CYS A 325 -1.43 -3.52 -27.58
CA CYS A 325 -1.27 -3.99 -28.97
C CYS A 325 -0.18 -5.08 -29.13
N ARG A 326 0.79 -5.19 -28.25
CA ARG A 326 1.84 -6.23 -28.32
C ARG A 326 1.35 -7.60 -27.83
N CYS A 327 0.40 -7.65 -26.91
CA CYS A 327 -0.17 -8.91 -26.45
C CYS A 327 -1.11 -9.55 -27.48
N PHE A 328 -1.79 -8.75 -28.31
CA PHE A 328 -2.70 -9.28 -29.34
C PHE A 328 -1.99 -9.86 -30.58
N ARG A 329 -0.69 -9.54 -30.79
CA ARG A 329 0.11 -10.07 -31.92
C ARG A 329 0.77 -11.42 -31.64
N ARG A 330 0.66 -11.96 -30.42
CA ARG A 330 1.23 -13.28 -30.07
C ARG A 330 0.22 -14.42 -29.98
N VAL A 331 -1.06 -14.16 -30.26
CA VAL A 331 -2.14 -15.15 -30.20
C VAL A 331 -2.83 -15.35 -31.56
N CYS A 332 -2.28 -14.81 -32.67
CA CYS A 332 -2.72 -15.14 -34.04
C CYS A 332 -1.61 -15.89 -34.80
#